data_c2ce03b4ec45d3add01c282d305f034c
#
_entry.id   c2ce03b4ec45d3add01c282d305f034c
#
_cell.length_a   1.000
_cell.length_b   1.000
_cell.length_c   1.000
_cell.angle_alpha   90.00
_cell.angle_beta   90.00
_cell.angle_gamma   90.00
#
_symmetry.space_group_name_H-M   'P 1'
#
loop_
_entity.id
_entity.type
_entity.pdbx_description
1 polymer ?
#
loop_
_entity_poly.entity_id
_entity_poly.type
_entity_poly.pdbx_seq_one_letter_code
_entity_poly.pdbx_strand_id
1 'polypeptide(L)'
;MAAGSTFGNIFKIATWGESHGEGLGVVVDGCPAGIPLCEEDIQKFLDRRKPGQSKFTTPRKEDDKVSILSGVFEGKTTGTPISMVVYNKTQRSSDYSEIAKYYRPGHADYTFDEKYGFRDYRGGGRSSGRETIGRVAAGAVAMKVLEALNISVSAYASRIGGISIDYDKFDIKERDNNAFNMPDSEAAARVEKYAGEKIQEKDSIGGIIECVVMGMMPGVGDPVFEKLDANLAKAVMSIGAVKGFEIGDGFAAADSTGSSNNDSFTIKDGRIIKKTNHSGGVLGGMSDGSDIIFRAAVKPTPSIAAVQQTVNKSGEDIEISIKGRHDPMIVPRAVVVVEAMTALTLVDMILGNMTSRIDRIVDFYKR
;
A
#
# COMPACT_ATOMS: atom_id res chain seq x y z
N MET A 1 10.95 -10.18 20.81
CA MET A 1 10.81 -9.03 19.87
C MET A 1 9.81 -9.42 18.79
N ALA A 2 8.89 -8.53 18.45
CA ALA A 2 7.99 -8.77 17.31
C ALA A 2 8.80 -8.82 16.00
N ALA A 3 8.43 -9.74 15.09
CA ALA A 3 9.09 -9.88 13.79
C ALA A 3 8.59 -8.79 12.82
N GLY A 4 9.07 -7.55 13.01
CA GLY A 4 8.58 -6.37 12.29
C GLY A 4 8.80 -6.36 10.77
N SER A 5 9.46 -7.36 10.20
CA SER A 5 9.69 -7.49 8.75
C SER A 5 8.92 -8.65 8.12
N THR A 6 8.00 -9.28 8.86
CA THR A 6 7.12 -10.35 8.36
C THR A 6 5.66 -9.91 8.45
N PHE A 7 4.83 -10.36 7.49
CA PHE A 7 3.39 -10.09 7.44
C PHE A 7 2.66 -11.32 6.88
N GLY A 8 1.43 -11.59 7.35
CA GLY A 8 0.62 -12.76 6.99
C GLY A 8 0.86 -13.96 7.90
N ASN A 9 -0.04 -14.91 7.85
CA ASN A 9 -0.03 -16.15 8.65
C ASN A 9 0.19 -17.38 7.77
N ILE A 10 -0.62 -17.57 6.73
CA ILE A 10 -0.56 -18.64 5.74
C ILE A 10 0.15 -18.17 4.50
N PHE A 11 -0.38 -17.12 3.84
CA PHE A 11 0.32 -16.41 2.77
C PHE A 11 1.24 -15.37 3.41
N LYS A 12 2.44 -15.77 3.71
CA LYS A 12 3.36 -15.01 4.53
C LYS A 12 4.48 -14.38 3.72
N ILE A 13 4.80 -13.14 4.04
CA ILE A 13 5.96 -12.47 3.44
C ILE A 13 7.00 -12.10 4.48
N ALA A 14 8.27 -12.10 4.09
CA ALA A 14 9.39 -11.53 4.83
C ALA A 14 10.15 -10.57 3.92
N THR A 15 10.15 -9.27 4.24
CA THR A 15 10.89 -8.25 3.47
C THR A 15 12.24 -7.96 4.10
N TRP A 16 13.24 -7.71 3.28
CA TRP A 16 14.62 -7.43 3.71
C TRP A 16 15.28 -6.36 2.81
N GLY A 17 16.46 -5.92 3.22
CA GLY A 17 17.25 -4.92 2.50
C GLY A 17 16.85 -3.49 2.83
N GLU A 18 17.66 -2.55 2.35
CA GLU A 18 17.60 -1.12 2.69
C GLU A 18 17.86 -0.24 1.48
N SER A 19 17.43 1.02 1.58
CA SER A 19 17.48 1.96 0.46
C SER A 19 18.89 2.24 -0.07
N HIS A 20 19.93 2.05 0.74
CA HIS A 20 21.33 2.27 0.42
C HIS A 20 22.19 1.00 0.61
N GLY A 21 21.57 -0.16 0.81
CA GLY A 21 22.21 -1.47 0.72
C GLY A 21 22.40 -1.92 -0.74
N GLU A 22 22.87 -3.13 -0.96
CA GLU A 22 23.06 -3.70 -2.30
C GLU A 22 21.74 -3.95 -3.03
N GLY A 23 20.69 -4.27 -2.28
CA GLY A 23 19.36 -4.54 -2.82
C GLY A 23 18.29 -4.62 -1.76
N LEU A 24 17.06 -4.79 -2.23
CA LEU A 24 15.88 -5.07 -1.41
C LEU A 24 15.19 -6.31 -1.97
N GLY A 25 14.59 -7.09 -1.11
CA GLY A 25 13.88 -8.28 -1.57
C GLY A 25 12.76 -8.69 -0.64
N VAL A 26 12.10 -9.75 -1.06
CA VAL A 26 11.03 -10.38 -0.33
C VAL A 26 11.06 -11.90 -0.57
N VAL A 27 10.72 -12.64 0.46
CA VAL A 27 10.36 -14.05 0.37
C VAL A 27 8.86 -14.15 0.60
N VAL A 28 8.16 -14.82 -0.31
CA VAL A 28 6.74 -15.19 -0.17
C VAL A 28 6.67 -16.68 0.13
N ASP A 29 6.06 -17.04 1.22
CA ASP A 29 5.79 -18.43 1.63
C ASP A 29 4.29 -18.67 1.67
N GLY A 30 3.86 -19.93 1.45
CA GLY A 30 2.45 -20.32 1.45
C GLY A 30 1.68 -19.94 0.17
N CYS A 31 2.37 -19.58 -0.91
CA CYS A 31 1.71 -19.40 -2.22
C CYS A 31 1.31 -20.77 -2.79
N PRO A 32 0.05 -20.97 -3.22
CA PRO A 32 -0.37 -22.21 -3.88
C PRO A 32 0.46 -22.52 -5.13
N ALA A 33 0.72 -23.81 -5.38
CA ALA A 33 1.37 -24.27 -6.60
C ALA A 33 0.46 -24.10 -7.83
N GLY A 34 1.08 -23.94 -9.03
CA GLY A 34 0.37 -23.95 -10.30
C GLY A 34 -0.13 -22.58 -10.79
N ILE A 35 0.12 -21.51 -10.05
CA ILE A 35 -0.21 -20.14 -10.50
C ILE A 35 0.78 -19.71 -11.59
N PRO A 36 0.32 -19.28 -12.79
CA PRO A 36 1.21 -18.72 -13.81
C PRO A 36 1.90 -17.45 -13.28
N LEU A 37 3.25 -17.43 -13.33
CA LEU A 37 4.04 -16.32 -12.79
C LEU A 37 5.38 -16.18 -13.53
N CYS A 38 5.68 -14.95 -13.95
CA CYS A 38 6.99 -14.54 -14.48
C CYS A 38 7.38 -13.16 -13.94
N GLU A 39 8.60 -12.73 -14.19
CA GLU A 39 9.10 -11.41 -13.77
C GLU A 39 8.26 -10.26 -14.34
N GLU A 40 7.77 -10.37 -15.56
CA GLU A 40 6.95 -9.37 -16.22
C GLU A 40 5.62 -9.13 -15.50
N ASP A 41 5.04 -10.16 -14.89
CA ASP A 41 3.81 -10.02 -14.10
C ASP A 41 4.04 -9.13 -12.89
N ILE A 42 5.20 -9.26 -12.25
CA ILE A 42 5.59 -8.48 -11.08
C ILE A 42 6.04 -7.07 -11.49
N GLN A 43 6.80 -6.97 -12.60
CA GLN A 43 7.40 -5.73 -13.08
C GLN A 43 6.34 -4.67 -13.40
N LYS A 44 5.17 -5.05 -13.92
CA LYS A 44 4.04 -4.14 -14.18
C LYS A 44 3.63 -3.35 -12.92
N PHE A 45 3.61 -4.00 -11.77
CA PHE A 45 3.29 -3.36 -10.49
C PHE A 45 4.46 -2.50 -9.97
N LEU A 46 5.69 -2.99 -10.09
CA LEU A 46 6.88 -2.24 -9.71
C LEU A 46 7.06 -0.99 -10.58
N ASP A 47 6.69 -1.05 -11.85
CA ASP A 47 6.74 0.10 -12.76
C ASP A 47 5.79 1.22 -12.32
N ARG A 48 4.62 0.89 -11.76
CA ARG A 48 3.70 1.87 -11.17
C ARG A 48 4.24 2.47 -9.85
N ARG A 49 5.11 1.73 -9.13
CA ARG A 49 5.73 2.17 -7.87
C ARG A 49 6.99 3.01 -8.08
N LYS A 50 7.80 2.75 -9.10
CA LYS A 50 9.15 3.31 -9.28
C LYS A 50 9.15 4.85 -9.28
N PRO A 51 10.28 5.49 -8.91
CA PRO A 51 10.43 6.94 -8.98
C PRO A 51 10.56 7.44 -10.43
N GLY A 52 10.40 8.75 -10.64
CA GLY A 52 10.70 9.39 -11.92
C GLY A 52 9.64 9.22 -13.02
N GLN A 53 8.38 8.96 -12.64
CA GLN A 53 7.28 8.74 -13.60
C GLN A 53 6.68 10.05 -14.16
N SER A 54 6.85 11.16 -13.47
CA SER A 54 6.33 12.47 -13.90
C SER A 54 7.19 13.62 -13.38
N LYS A 55 6.95 14.84 -13.89
CA LYS A 55 7.57 16.08 -13.39
C LYS A 55 7.20 16.41 -11.93
N PHE A 56 6.16 15.77 -11.39
CA PHE A 56 5.67 15.93 -10.01
C PHE A 56 6.24 14.89 -9.05
N THR A 57 7.11 14.00 -9.51
CA THR A 57 7.82 13.03 -8.69
C THR A 57 9.32 13.34 -8.68
N THR A 58 10.07 12.64 -7.81
CA THR A 58 11.53 12.82 -7.76
C THR A 58 12.16 12.61 -9.14
N PRO A 59 13.19 13.39 -9.52
CA PRO A 59 13.95 13.19 -10.76
C PRO A 59 14.86 11.94 -10.71
N ARG A 60 14.86 11.20 -9.62
CA ARG A 60 15.57 9.94 -9.48
C ARG A 60 15.00 8.91 -10.44
N LYS A 61 15.86 8.22 -11.19
CA LYS A 61 15.47 7.13 -12.08
C LYS A 61 16.06 5.83 -11.57
N GLU A 62 15.20 4.85 -11.37
CA GLU A 62 15.54 3.46 -11.00
C GLU A 62 14.67 2.55 -11.85
N ASP A 63 15.27 1.52 -12.41
CA ASP A 63 14.50 0.56 -13.24
C ASP A 63 13.68 -0.38 -12.37
N ASP A 64 14.10 -0.57 -11.10
CA ASP A 64 13.52 -1.49 -10.12
C ASP A 64 13.27 -2.88 -10.71
N LYS A 65 14.22 -3.35 -11.53
CA LYS A 65 14.13 -4.63 -12.23
C LYS A 65 14.14 -5.76 -11.22
N VAL A 66 13.07 -6.53 -11.19
CA VAL A 66 12.95 -7.70 -10.31
C VAL A 66 13.61 -8.93 -10.94
N SER A 67 14.14 -9.80 -10.09
CA SER A 67 14.57 -11.16 -10.44
C SER A 67 13.91 -12.14 -9.48
N ILE A 68 13.33 -13.21 -10.01
CA ILE A 68 12.83 -14.35 -9.24
C ILE A 68 13.96 -15.34 -9.06
N LEU A 69 14.31 -15.68 -7.82
CA LEU A 69 15.42 -16.56 -7.48
C LEU A 69 14.99 -17.99 -7.14
N SER A 70 13.73 -18.20 -6.75
CA SER A 70 13.18 -19.52 -6.38
C SER A 70 11.65 -19.53 -6.43
N GLY A 71 11.07 -20.73 -6.32
CA GLY A 71 9.62 -20.92 -6.17
C GLY A 71 8.83 -20.88 -7.48
N VAL A 72 9.49 -20.79 -8.63
CA VAL A 72 8.87 -20.84 -9.97
C VAL A 72 9.63 -21.85 -10.83
N PHE A 73 8.89 -22.70 -11.53
CA PHE A 73 9.40 -23.67 -12.50
C PHE A 73 8.46 -23.73 -13.70
N GLU A 74 9.01 -23.67 -14.92
CA GLU A 74 8.25 -23.65 -16.18
C GLU A 74 7.09 -22.63 -16.19
N GLY A 75 7.37 -21.42 -15.63
CA GLY A 75 6.40 -20.32 -15.60
C GLY A 75 5.24 -20.49 -14.62
N LYS A 76 5.36 -21.41 -13.65
CA LYS A 76 4.34 -21.65 -12.61
C LYS A 76 4.97 -21.71 -11.21
N THR A 77 4.22 -21.26 -10.22
CA THR A 77 4.58 -21.42 -8.80
C THR A 77 4.66 -22.89 -8.43
N THR A 78 5.62 -23.23 -7.57
CA THR A 78 5.88 -24.64 -7.16
C THR A 78 5.30 -25.00 -5.80
N GLY A 79 4.71 -24.03 -5.07
CA GLY A 79 4.26 -24.22 -3.68
C GLY A 79 5.40 -24.10 -2.66
N THR A 80 6.63 -23.83 -3.10
CA THR A 80 7.79 -23.56 -2.23
C THR A 80 8.05 -22.06 -2.15
N PRO A 81 8.89 -21.56 -1.21
CA PRO A 81 9.12 -20.15 -1.04
C PRO A 81 9.59 -19.44 -2.33
N ILE A 82 8.92 -18.36 -2.70
CA ILE A 82 9.27 -17.50 -3.83
C ILE A 82 10.17 -16.38 -3.30
N SER A 83 11.44 -16.38 -3.70
CA SER A 83 12.38 -15.32 -3.37
C SER A 83 12.55 -14.37 -4.54
N MET A 84 12.43 -13.07 -4.26
CA MET A 84 12.54 -12.01 -5.25
C MET A 84 13.49 -10.92 -4.77
N VAL A 85 14.27 -10.36 -5.68
CA VAL A 85 15.24 -9.29 -5.38
C VAL A 85 15.23 -8.20 -6.43
N VAL A 86 15.43 -6.96 -5.98
CA VAL A 86 15.72 -5.77 -6.81
C VAL A 86 17.02 -5.16 -6.32
N TYR A 87 18.02 -5.07 -7.20
CA TYR A 87 19.31 -4.46 -6.88
C TYR A 87 19.30 -2.94 -6.99
N ASN A 88 19.95 -2.26 -6.06
CA ASN A 88 20.13 -0.81 -6.09
C ASN A 88 21.26 -0.42 -7.06
N LYS A 89 20.98 0.50 -7.99
CA LYS A 89 21.96 0.93 -9.02
C LYS A 89 22.50 2.35 -8.83
N THR A 90 21.73 3.27 -8.25
CA THR A 90 22.01 4.71 -8.27
C THR A 90 22.11 5.35 -6.88
N GLN A 91 22.49 4.57 -5.87
CA GLN A 91 22.70 5.07 -4.52
C GLN A 91 23.91 6.03 -4.45
N ARG A 92 23.73 7.22 -3.86
CA ARG A 92 24.80 8.19 -3.59
C ARG A 92 24.87 8.45 -2.10
N SER A 93 25.79 7.79 -1.40
CA SER A 93 25.96 7.91 0.05
C SER A 93 26.58 9.24 0.49
N SER A 94 27.26 9.97 -0.39
CA SER A 94 27.87 11.27 -0.10
C SER A 94 26.86 12.38 0.26
N ASP A 95 25.59 12.25 -0.18
CA ASP A 95 24.55 13.28 -0.01
C ASP A 95 24.00 13.33 1.44
N TYR A 96 24.45 12.43 2.33
CA TYR A 96 23.84 12.23 3.66
C TYR A 96 24.72 12.58 4.85
N SER A 97 25.97 13.06 4.66
CA SER A 97 26.89 13.34 5.77
C SER A 97 26.36 14.40 6.74
N GLU A 98 25.71 15.43 6.25
CA GLU A 98 25.11 16.46 7.09
C GLU A 98 23.90 15.96 7.90
N ILE A 99 23.10 15.06 7.30
CA ILE A 99 21.90 14.46 7.93
C ILE A 99 22.27 13.62 9.17
N ALA A 100 23.52 13.17 9.26
CA ALA A 100 24.02 12.47 10.45
C ALA A 100 23.98 13.32 11.73
N LYS A 101 24.03 14.65 11.59
CA LYS A 101 24.24 15.61 12.70
C LYS A 101 22.96 16.10 13.34
N TYR A 102 21.79 15.94 12.72
CA TYR A 102 20.50 16.46 13.19
C TYR A 102 19.35 15.48 12.94
N TYR A 103 18.19 15.78 13.48
CA TYR A 103 16.97 15.01 13.30
C TYR A 103 16.04 15.73 12.31
N ARG A 104 15.73 15.09 11.20
CA ARG A 104 14.83 15.68 10.19
C ARG A 104 13.39 15.69 10.70
N PRO A 105 12.67 16.82 10.66
CA PRO A 105 11.27 16.89 11.04
C PRO A 105 10.43 15.86 10.26
N GLY A 106 9.52 15.18 10.96
CA GLY A 106 8.62 14.21 10.35
C GLY A 106 9.23 12.90 9.85
N HIS A 107 10.55 12.70 10.02
CA HIS A 107 11.27 11.46 9.73
C HIS A 107 11.49 10.61 10.97
N ALA A 108 11.95 9.38 10.78
CA ALA A 108 12.20 8.41 11.85
C ALA A 108 13.61 8.52 12.46
N ASP A 109 14.36 9.56 12.15
CA ASP A 109 15.76 9.69 12.57
C ASP A 109 15.94 9.56 14.08
N TYR A 110 15.19 10.36 14.85
CA TYR A 110 15.21 10.34 16.31
C TYR A 110 14.76 8.99 16.88
N THR A 111 13.66 8.45 16.38
CA THR A 111 13.11 7.18 16.88
C THR A 111 13.99 5.97 16.60
N PHE A 112 14.80 5.99 15.53
CA PHE A 112 15.81 4.95 15.28
C PHE A 112 16.97 5.03 16.27
N ASP A 113 17.52 6.23 16.50
CA ASP A 113 18.58 6.43 17.48
C ASP A 113 18.12 5.99 18.89
N GLU A 114 16.91 6.37 19.32
CA GLU A 114 16.36 5.98 20.63
C GLU A 114 16.10 4.47 20.73
N LYS A 115 15.60 3.85 19.67
CA LYS A 115 15.24 2.43 19.72
C LYS A 115 16.43 1.50 19.61
N TYR A 116 17.38 1.82 18.71
CA TYR A 116 18.48 0.92 18.36
C TYR A 116 19.85 1.40 18.87
N GLY A 117 19.93 2.62 19.45
CA GLY A 117 21.16 3.22 19.93
C GLY A 117 22.04 3.85 18.83
N PHE A 118 21.74 3.59 17.58
CA PHE A 118 22.39 4.16 16.39
C PHE A 118 21.51 3.97 15.16
N ARG A 119 21.81 4.70 14.09
CA ARG A 119 21.13 4.55 12.81
C ARG A 119 22.11 4.60 11.65
N ASP A 120 21.77 3.93 10.54
CA ASP A 120 22.37 4.24 9.26
C ASP A 120 21.71 5.50 8.69
N TYR A 121 22.47 6.61 8.72
CA TYR A 121 22.00 7.92 8.25
C TYR A 121 21.94 8.04 6.73
N ARG A 122 22.47 7.06 5.97
CA ARG A 122 22.47 7.05 4.51
C ARG A 122 21.07 6.78 3.94
N GLY A 123 20.11 7.67 4.19
CA GLY A 123 18.72 7.56 3.79
C GLY A 123 17.81 7.12 4.93
N GLY A 124 16.65 6.55 4.60
CA GLY A 124 15.65 6.12 5.58
C GLY A 124 15.74 4.65 6.00
N GLY A 125 16.75 3.90 5.52
CA GLY A 125 16.89 2.47 5.83
C GLY A 125 15.60 1.70 5.54
N ARG A 126 15.13 0.92 6.54
CA ARG A 126 13.86 0.18 6.49
C ARG A 126 12.60 1.08 6.57
N SER A 127 12.71 2.35 6.95
CA SER A 127 11.60 3.32 6.92
C SER A 127 11.54 4.13 5.61
N SER A 128 12.41 3.86 4.65
CA SER A 128 12.37 4.47 3.33
C SER A 128 11.20 3.95 2.50
N GLY A 129 10.57 4.79 1.67
CA GLY A 129 9.57 4.36 0.70
C GLY A 129 10.07 3.30 -0.30
N ARG A 130 11.39 3.08 -0.39
CA ARG A 130 11.98 2.02 -1.21
C ARG A 130 11.71 0.61 -0.67
N GLU A 131 11.47 0.47 0.63
CA GLU A 131 11.06 -0.78 1.29
C GLU A 131 9.80 -1.38 0.64
N THR A 132 8.91 -0.54 0.13
CA THR A 132 7.68 -0.97 -0.54
C THR A 132 7.88 -1.80 -1.81
N ILE A 133 9.10 -1.87 -2.37
CA ILE A 133 9.46 -2.78 -3.46
C ILE A 133 9.09 -4.22 -3.09
N GLY A 134 9.50 -4.69 -1.91
CA GLY A 134 9.21 -6.04 -1.45
C GLY A 134 7.71 -6.28 -1.29
N ARG A 135 6.97 -5.30 -0.75
CA ARG A 135 5.50 -5.38 -0.61
C ARG A 135 4.80 -5.47 -1.96
N VAL A 136 5.19 -4.63 -2.92
CA VAL A 136 4.58 -4.60 -4.26
C VAL A 136 4.92 -5.86 -5.04
N ALA A 137 6.15 -6.36 -4.97
CA ALA A 137 6.54 -7.61 -5.61
C ALA A 137 5.72 -8.81 -5.07
N ALA A 138 5.60 -8.92 -3.74
CA ALA A 138 4.77 -9.96 -3.12
C ALA A 138 3.27 -9.76 -3.39
N GLY A 139 2.79 -8.51 -3.39
CA GLY A 139 1.43 -8.16 -3.74
C GLY A 139 1.05 -8.57 -5.16
N ALA A 140 1.97 -8.43 -6.12
CA ALA A 140 1.76 -8.90 -7.49
C ALA A 140 1.53 -10.43 -7.55
N VAL A 141 2.26 -11.22 -6.74
CA VAL A 141 2.01 -12.66 -6.59
C VAL A 141 0.61 -12.92 -6.00
N ALA A 142 0.25 -12.17 -4.95
CA ALA A 142 -1.09 -12.28 -4.35
C ALA A 142 -2.20 -11.90 -5.33
N MET A 143 -2.00 -10.88 -6.18
CA MET A 143 -2.96 -10.51 -7.24
C MET A 143 -3.22 -11.65 -8.21
N LYS A 144 -2.20 -12.44 -8.59
CA LYS A 144 -2.39 -13.62 -9.45
C LYS A 144 -3.26 -14.69 -8.78
N VAL A 145 -3.17 -14.84 -7.47
CA VAL A 145 -4.06 -15.75 -6.71
C VAL A 145 -5.49 -15.23 -6.71
N LEU A 146 -5.69 -13.92 -6.47
CA LEU A 146 -7.01 -13.29 -6.49
C LEU A 146 -7.65 -13.34 -7.88
N GLU A 147 -6.86 -13.12 -8.94
CA GLU A 147 -7.31 -13.23 -10.34
C GLU A 147 -7.89 -14.62 -10.63
N ALA A 148 -7.26 -15.69 -10.15
CA ALA A 148 -7.76 -17.07 -10.29
C ALA A 148 -9.10 -17.30 -9.56
N LEU A 149 -9.45 -16.44 -8.59
CA LEU A 149 -10.70 -16.44 -7.85
C LEU A 149 -11.73 -15.44 -8.40
N ASN A 150 -11.42 -14.74 -9.50
CA ASN A 150 -12.21 -13.62 -10.05
C ASN A 150 -12.42 -12.47 -9.05
N ILE A 151 -11.44 -12.23 -8.20
CA ILE A 151 -11.41 -11.08 -7.27
C ILE A 151 -10.47 -10.04 -7.85
N SER A 152 -10.93 -8.79 -7.93
CA SER A 152 -10.12 -7.67 -8.39
C SER A 152 -9.91 -6.65 -7.27
N VAL A 153 -8.72 -6.07 -7.22
CA VAL A 153 -8.36 -4.99 -6.31
C VAL A 153 -7.90 -3.81 -7.14
N SER A 154 -8.50 -2.66 -6.92
CA SER A 154 -8.15 -1.41 -7.60
C SER A 154 -8.11 -0.27 -6.61
N ALA A 155 -7.06 0.54 -6.68
CA ALA A 155 -6.97 1.76 -5.88
C ALA A 155 -6.67 2.97 -6.77
N TYR A 156 -7.02 4.15 -6.27
CA TYR A 156 -6.84 5.42 -6.94
C TYR A 156 -6.73 6.56 -5.93
N ALA A 157 -6.20 7.68 -6.34
CA ALA A 157 -6.21 8.88 -5.52
C ALA A 157 -7.59 9.54 -5.61
N SER A 158 -8.37 9.51 -4.53
CA SER A 158 -9.67 10.16 -4.44
C SER A 158 -9.57 11.63 -4.03
N ARG A 159 -8.42 12.03 -3.42
CA ARG A 159 -8.18 13.42 -3.01
C ARG A 159 -6.69 13.71 -2.95
N ILE A 160 -6.26 14.85 -3.47
CA ILE A 160 -4.88 15.35 -3.35
C ILE A 160 -4.91 16.84 -3.01
N GLY A 161 -4.20 17.25 -1.95
CA GLY A 161 -4.06 18.65 -1.55
C GLY A 161 -5.39 19.37 -1.29
N GLY A 162 -6.43 18.66 -0.83
CA GLY A 162 -7.77 19.22 -0.62
C GLY A 162 -8.68 19.17 -1.85
N ILE A 163 -8.18 18.79 -3.03
CA ILE A 163 -8.95 18.64 -4.27
C ILE A 163 -9.43 17.19 -4.37
N SER A 164 -10.73 16.97 -4.26
CA SER A 164 -11.38 15.66 -4.39
C SER A 164 -11.85 15.43 -5.82
N ILE A 165 -11.96 14.15 -6.19
CA ILE A 165 -12.68 13.73 -7.39
C ILE A 165 -14.17 14.02 -7.24
N ASP A 166 -14.84 14.14 -8.37
CA ASP A 166 -16.29 14.14 -8.48
C ASP A 166 -16.72 12.73 -8.92
N TYR A 167 -17.49 12.03 -8.07
CA TYR A 167 -17.92 10.66 -8.39
C TYR A 167 -18.89 10.60 -9.57
N ASP A 168 -19.56 11.71 -9.94
CA ASP A 168 -20.38 11.79 -11.15
C ASP A 168 -19.50 11.82 -12.43
N LYS A 169 -18.20 12.10 -12.31
CA LYS A 169 -17.19 12.13 -13.39
C LYS A 169 -16.20 10.97 -13.30
N PHE A 170 -16.49 9.99 -12.46
CA PHE A 170 -15.60 8.86 -12.22
C PHE A 170 -15.46 7.98 -13.45
N ASP A 171 -14.23 7.88 -13.99
CA ASP A 171 -13.83 6.86 -14.96
C ASP A 171 -12.49 6.25 -14.53
N ILE A 172 -12.52 4.99 -14.17
CA ILE A 172 -11.32 4.27 -13.72
C ILE A 172 -10.20 4.25 -14.77
N LYS A 173 -10.52 4.37 -16.05
CA LYS A 173 -9.52 4.41 -17.14
C LYS A 173 -8.68 5.69 -17.08
N GLU A 174 -9.26 6.78 -16.60
CA GLU A 174 -8.56 8.05 -16.44
C GLU A 174 -7.46 7.98 -15.35
N ARG A 175 -7.57 7.05 -14.40
CA ARG A 175 -6.54 6.81 -13.39
C ARG A 175 -5.16 6.61 -13.99
N ASP A 176 -5.05 5.84 -15.05
CA ASP A 176 -3.76 5.49 -15.66
C ASP A 176 -3.32 6.50 -16.74
N ASN A 177 -4.18 7.48 -17.08
CA ASN A 177 -3.94 8.51 -18.09
C ASN A 177 -3.35 9.82 -17.53
N ASN A 178 -3.25 9.97 -16.21
CA ASN A 178 -2.69 11.16 -15.58
C ASN A 178 -1.65 10.84 -14.50
N ALA A 179 -0.82 11.82 -14.18
CA ALA A 179 0.31 11.67 -13.25
C ALA A 179 -0.11 11.49 -11.78
N PHE A 180 -1.38 11.63 -11.46
CA PHE A 180 -1.91 11.66 -10.10
C PHE A 180 -2.69 10.40 -9.72
N ASN A 181 -2.90 9.50 -10.67
CA ASN A 181 -3.75 8.32 -10.53
C ASN A 181 -5.17 8.64 -10.03
N MET A 182 -5.74 9.75 -10.52
CA MET A 182 -7.11 10.19 -10.24
C MET A 182 -8.05 9.72 -11.35
N PRO A 183 -9.20 9.09 -11.02
CA PRO A 183 -10.22 8.68 -12.00
C PRO A 183 -11.17 9.81 -12.41
N ASP A 184 -10.73 11.06 -12.34
CA ASP A 184 -11.43 12.28 -12.75
C ASP A 184 -10.40 13.22 -13.39
N SER A 185 -10.47 13.38 -14.70
CA SER A 185 -9.52 14.20 -15.47
C SER A 185 -9.57 15.70 -15.13
N GLU A 186 -10.74 16.23 -14.76
CA GLU A 186 -10.88 17.63 -14.35
C GLU A 186 -10.27 17.86 -12.95
N ALA A 187 -10.47 16.95 -12.02
CA ALA A 187 -9.81 17.00 -10.72
C ALA A 187 -8.29 16.86 -10.88
N ALA A 188 -7.82 15.96 -11.74
CA ALA A 188 -6.40 15.80 -12.05
C ALA A 188 -5.78 17.09 -12.61
N ALA A 189 -6.47 17.80 -13.52
CA ALA A 189 -6.00 19.07 -14.06
C ALA A 189 -5.91 20.18 -12.98
N ARG A 190 -6.87 20.22 -12.05
CA ARG A 190 -6.80 21.15 -10.90
C ARG A 190 -5.65 20.81 -9.96
N VAL A 191 -5.41 19.52 -9.71
CA VAL A 191 -4.27 19.05 -8.91
C VAL A 191 -2.95 19.39 -9.60
N GLU A 192 -2.85 19.27 -10.92
CA GLU A 192 -1.64 19.64 -11.66
C GLU A 192 -1.23 21.10 -11.41
N LYS A 193 -2.19 22.01 -11.47
CA LYS A 193 -1.94 23.44 -11.19
C LYS A 193 -1.48 23.63 -9.74
N TYR A 194 -2.23 23.08 -8.78
CA TYR A 194 -1.94 23.22 -7.35
C TYR A 194 -0.58 22.61 -6.98
N ALA A 195 -0.24 21.45 -7.53
CA ALA A 195 1.05 20.82 -7.32
C ALA A 195 2.21 21.68 -7.87
N GLY A 196 2.01 22.33 -9.02
CA GLY A 196 2.98 23.27 -9.58
C GLY A 196 3.25 24.47 -8.64
N GLU A 197 2.21 25.01 -8.02
CA GLU A 197 2.32 26.09 -7.04
C GLU A 197 3.12 25.65 -5.80
N LYS A 198 2.79 24.48 -5.23
CA LYS A 198 3.47 23.95 -4.05
C LYS A 198 4.94 23.58 -4.28
N ILE A 199 5.28 23.11 -5.46
CA ILE A 199 6.68 22.88 -5.85
C ILE A 199 7.46 24.22 -5.87
N GLN A 200 6.87 25.31 -6.37
CA GLN A 200 7.50 26.63 -6.34
C GLN A 200 7.69 27.14 -4.89
N GLU A 201 6.75 26.84 -4.00
CA GLU A 201 6.83 27.14 -2.56
C GLU A 201 7.83 26.22 -1.82
N LYS A 202 8.44 25.24 -2.51
CA LYS A 202 9.36 24.22 -1.96
C LYS A 202 8.71 23.34 -0.91
N ASP A 203 7.42 23.09 -1.02
CA ASP A 203 6.61 22.30 -0.10
C ASP A 203 6.12 21.01 -0.76
N SER A 204 5.37 20.19 -0.02
CA SER A 204 4.85 18.89 -0.43
C SER A 204 3.37 18.73 -0.14
N ILE A 205 2.75 17.74 -0.78
CA ILE A 205 1.29 17.54 -0.73
C ILE A 205 0.98 16.11 -0.32
N GLY A 206 0.00 15.96 0.58
CA GLY A 206 -0.64 14.68 0.93
C GLY A 206 -1.93 14.44 0.15
N GLY A 207 -2.62 13.35 0.49
CA GLY A 207 -3.90 13.03 -0.12
C GLY A 207 -4.56 11.79 0.48
N ILE A 208 -5.63 11.36 -0.17
CA ILE A 208 -6.41 10.18 0.20
C ILE A 208 -6.39 9.20 -0.97
N ILE A 209 -6.12 7.94 -0.68
CA ILE A 209 -6.22 6.83 -1.61
C ILE A 209 -7.48 6.05 -1.23
N GLU A 210 -8.35 5.80 -2.20
CA GLU A 210 -9.47 4.89 -2.07
C GLU A 210 -9.16 3.58 -2.76
N CYS A 211 -9.53 2.47 -2.12
CA CYS A 211 -9.35 1.12 -2.62
C CYS A 211 -10.68 0.38 -2.66
N VAL A 212 -10.94 -0.27 -3.78
CA VAL A 212 -12.15 -1.05 -4.03
C VAL A 212 -11.75 -2.49 -4.36
N VAL A 213 -12.34 -3.44 -3.64
CA VAL A 213 -12.22 -4.88 -3.92
C VAL A 213 -13.56 -5.38 -4.42
N MET A 214 -13.57 -5.94 -5.61
CA MET A 214 -14.78 -6.52 -6.23
C MET A 214 -14.67 -8.03 -6.32
N GLY A 215 -15.82 -8.72 -6.26
CA GLY A 215 -15.90 -10.16 -6.43
C GLY A 215 -15.60 -10.97 -5.17
N MET A 216 -15.49 -10.31 -4.02
CA MET A 216 -15.21 -10.99 -2.75
C MET A 216 -16.40 -11.86 -2.32
N MET A 217 -16.15 -13.13 -2.00
CA MET A 217 -17.16 -14.02 -1.43
C MET A 217 -17.51 -13.60 0.01
N PRO A 218 -18.76 -13.83 0.48
CA PRO A 218 -19.11 -13.58 1.88
C PRO A 218 -18.44 -14.58 2.84
N GLY A 219 -18.15 -14.13 4.06
CA GLY A 219 -17.68 -14.98 5.17
C GLY A 219 -16.16 -15.14 5.26
N VAL A 220 -15.36 -14.25 4.67
CA VAL A 220 -13.89 -14.20 4.86
C VAL A 220 -13.55 -13.19 5.94
N GLY A 221 -12.76 -13.61 6.92
CA GLY A 221 -12.47 -12.89 8.14
C GLY A 221 -13.06 -13.58 9.36
N ASP A 222 -12.62 -13.21 10.54
CA ASP A 222 -13.07 -13.78 11.80
C ASP A 222 -13.58 -12.68 12.74
N PRO A 223 -14.56 -12.98 13.60
CA PRO A 223 -15.00 -12.02 14.61
C PRO A 223 -13.89 -11.75 15.65
N VAL A 224 -14.08 -10.70 16.44
CA VAL A 224 -13.23 -10.23 17.52
C VAL A 224 -11.93 -9.59 17.02
N PHE A 225 -10.78 -10.28 17.02
CA PHE A 225 -9.48 -9.64 16.75
C PHE A 225 -8.98 -9.82 15.31
N GLU A 226 -9.41 -10.85 14.62
CA GLU A 226 -8.99 -11.14 13.25
C GLU A 226 -10.05 -10.72 12.22
N LYS A 227 -10.72 -9.59 12.49
CA LYS A 227 -11.65 -8.98 11.54
C LYS A 227 -10.95 -8.62 10.23
N LEU A 228 -11.66 -8.76 9.11
CA LEU A 228 -11.15 -8.37 7.80
C LEU A 228 -10.79 -6.87 7.74
N ASP A 229 -11.66 -6.00 8.25
CA ASP A 229 -11.42 -4.55 8.32
C ASP A 229 -10.23 -4.20 9.22
N ALA A 230 -10.06 -4.89 10.35
CA ALA A 230 -8.92 -4.70 11.25
C ALA A 230 -7.60 -5.13 10.61
N ASN A 231 -7.58 -6.26 9.88
CA ASN A 231 -6.39 -6.73 9.18
C ASN A 231 -6.04 -5.84 7.97
N LEU A 232 -7.04 -5.34 7.23
CA LEU A 232 -6.84 -4.33 6.18
C LEU A 232 -6.27 -3.04 6.77
N ALA A 233 -6.83 -2.56 7.89
CA ALA A 233 -6.32 -1.38 8.59
C ALA A 233 -4.86 -1.58 9.03
N LYS A 234 -4.51 -2.71 9.66
CA LYS A 234 -3.15 -3.06 10.05
C LYS A 234 -2.19 -3.05 8.85
N ALA A 235 -2.59 -3.67 7.75
CA ALA A 235 -1.80 -3.75 6.53
C ALA A 235 -1.53 -2.36 5.94
N VAL A 236 -2.58 -1.57 5.76
CA VAL A 236 -2.53 -0.24 5.13
C VAL A 236 -1.83 0.78 6.04
N MET A 237 -2.12 0.78 7.34
CA MET A 237 -1.44 1.64 8.34
C MET A 237 0.05 1.31 8.48
N SER A 238 0.51 0.12 8.09
CA SER A 238 1.92 -0.25 8.08
C SER A 238 2.71 0.41 6.93
N ILE A 239 2.03 0.98 5.94
CA ILE A 239 2.67 1.70 4.83
C ILE A 239 3.21 3.03 5.34
N GLY A 240 4.47 3.34 5.03
CA GLY A 240 5.08 4.62 5.40
C GLY A 240 4.26 5.81 4.91
N ALA A 241 4.10 6.83 5.75
CA ALA A 241 3.31 8.04 5.55
C ALA A 241 1.78 7.88 5.63
N VAL A 242 1.22 6.69 5.72
CA VAL A 242 -0.21 6.51 6.02
C VAL A 242 -0.48 6.92 7.47
N LYS A 243 -1.56 7.71 7.68
CA LYS A 243 -1.95 8.29 8.96
C LYS A 243 -3.42 8.09 9.32
N GLY A 244 -4.22 7.56 8.42
CA GLY A 244 -5.62 7.27 8.65
C GLY A 244 -6.09 6.12 7.78
N PHE A 245 -7.08 5.40 8.28
CA PHE A 245 -7.80 4.35 7.59
C PHE A 245 -9.28 4.47 7.96
N GLU A 246 -10.16 4.37 6.99
CA GLU A 246 -11.59 4.26 7.20
C GLU A 246 -12.21 3.31 6.17
N ILE A 247 -13.28 2.60 6.57
CA ILE A 247 -13.99 1.64 5.73
C ILE A 247 -15.47 2.03 5.62
N GLY A 248 -16.07 1.86 4.44
CA GLY A 248 -17.43 2.28 4.18
C GLY A 248 -17.62 3.77 4.44
N ASP A 249 -18.64 4.13 5.21
CA ASP A 249 -18.89 5.53 5.60
C ASP A 249 -17.80 6.09 6.53
N GLY A 250 -17.00 5.22 7.15
CA GLY A 250 -15.87 5.63 7.97
C GLY A 250 -16.32 6.55 9.12
N PHE A 251 -15.66 7.71 9.24
CA PHE A 251 -15.98 8.69 10.29
C PHE A 251 -17.35 9.32 10.11
N ALA A 252 -17.90 9.39 8.89
CA ALA A 252 -19.26 9.94 8.65
C ALA A 252 -20.36 9.07 9.29
N ALA A 253 -20.09 7.79 9.57
CA ALA A 253 -21.03 6.93 10.28
C ALA A 253 -21.38 7.44 11.69
N ALA A 254 -20.50 8.24 12.32
CA ALA A 254 -20.73 8.83 13.64
C ALA A 254 -21.88 9.85 13.65
N ASP A 255 -22.18 10.48 12.50
CA ASP A 255 -23.24 11.45 12.33
C ASP A 255 -24.56 10.81 11.86
N SER A 256 -24.56 9.48 11.63
CA SER A 256 -25.69 8.72 11.13
C SER A 256 -26.58 8.20 12.26
N THR A 257 -27.82 7.90 11.94
CA THR A 257 -28.73 7.12 12.81
C THR A 257 -28.71 5.65 12.40
N GLY A 258 -29.08 4.72 13.28
CA GLY A 258 -29.16 3.30 12.93
C GLY A 258 -30.03 3.04 11.70
N SER A 259 -31.13 3.73 11.56
CA SER A 259 -32.05 3.58 10.41
C SER A 259 -31.48 4.11 9.10
N SER A 260 -30.63 5.13 9.12
CA SER A 260 -29.97 5.67 7.92
C SER A 260 -28.70 4.92 7.53
N ASN A 261 -28.01 4.32 8.50
CA ASN A 261 -26.74 3.62 8.27
C ASN A 261 -26.89 2.11 8.02
N ASN A 262 -28.02 1.49 8.41
CA ASN A 262 -28.22 0.07 8.23
C ASN A 262 -28.35 -0.32 6.75
N ASP A 263 -27.47 -1.21 6.29
CA ASP A 263 -27.51 -1.81 4.95
C ASP A 263 -28.58 -2.89 4.87
N SER A 264 -29.74 -2.57 4.29
CA SER A 264 -30.87 -3.51 4.16
C SER A 264 -30.56 -4.63 3.18
N PHE A 265 -30.85 -5.87 3.55
CA PHE A 265 -30.76 -7.01 2.64
C PHE A 265 -31.92 -7.09 1.65
N THR A 266 -31.64 -7.65 0.48
CA THR A 266 -32.63 -7.98 -0.56
C THR A 266 -32.18 -9.21 -1.35
N ILE A 267 -33.06 -9.71 -2.21
CA ILE A 267 -32.75 -10.82 -3.12
C ILE A 267 -32.66 -10.27 -4.55
N LYS A 268 -31.55 -10.56 -5.23
CA LYS A 268 -31.36 -10.29 -6.65
C LYS A 268 -30.76 -11.54 -7.31
N ASP A 269 -31.38 -12.01 -8.38
CA ASP A 269 -30.94 -13.20 -9.13
C ASP A 269 -30.71 -14.43 -8.23
N GLY A 270 -31.60 -14.64 -7.23
CA GLY A 270 -31.55 -15.75 -6.28
C GLY A 270 -30.41 -15.63 -5.23
N ARG A 271 -29.72 -14.49 -5.15
CA ARG A 271 -28.65 -14.23 -4.18
C ARG A 271 -29.06 -13.15 -3.20
N ILE A 272 -28.66 -13.30 -1.95
CA ILE A 272 -28.78 -12.26 -0.93
C ILE A 272 -27.74 -11.19 -1.22
N ILE A 273 -28.17 -9.95 -1.37
CA ILE A 273 -27.34 -8.77 -1.53
C ILE A 273 -27.79 -7.65 -0.60
N LYS A 274 -26.97 -6.63 -0.42
CA LYS A 274 -27.35 -5.38 0.25
C LYS A 274 -27.85 -4.34 -0.75
N LYS A 275 -28.73 -3.43 -0.31
CA LYS A 275 -29.21 -2.28 -1.11
C LYS A 275 -28.25 -1.11 -1.08
N THR A 276 -27.52 -0.95 0.03
CA THR A 276 -26.51 0.08 0.30
C THR A 276 -25.23 -0.58 0.80
N ASN A 277 -24.16 0.17 0.95
CA ASN A 277 -22.88 -0.37 1.38
C ASN A 277 -22.16 0.57 2.38
N HIS A 278 -22.92 1.08 3.37
CA HIS A 278 -22.40 1.94 4.42
C HIS A 278 -21.30 1.25 5.25
N SER A 279 -21.42 -0.08 5.45
CA SER A 279 -20.42 -0.90 6.13
C SER A 279 -19.15 -1.15 5.33
N GLY A 280 -19.11 -0.77 4.04
CA GLY A 280 -17.95 -0.97 3.17
C GLY A 280 -17.58 -2.43 2.91
N GLY A 281 -18.60 -3.33 2.81
CA GLY A 281 -18.41 -4.74 2.45
C GLY A 281 -18.03 -5.66 3.60
N VAL A 282 -18.04 -5.18 4.86
CA VAL A 282 -17.65 -5.97 6.03
C VAL A 282 -18.73 -5.86 7.12
N LEU A 283 -19.25 -7.00 7.55
CA LEU A 283 -20.19 -7.13 8.65
C LEU A 283 -19.69 -8.13 9.69
N GLY A 284 -19.67 -7.75 10.96
CA GLY A 284 -19.18 -8.60 12.03
C GLY A 284 -17.71 -9.02 11.91
N GLY A 285 -16.91 -8.29 11.11
CA GLY A 285 -15.52 -8.59 10.83
C GLY A 285 -15.31 -9.54 9.64
N MET A 286 -16.36 -9.90 8.93
CA MET A 286 -16.31 -10.81 7.77
C MET A 286 -16.83 -10.09 6.52
N SER A 287 -16.30 -10.45 5.35
CA SER A 287 -16.84 -9.99 4.07
C SER A 287 -18.31 -10.39 3.93
N ASP A 288 -19.13 -9.53 3.32
CA ASP A 288 -20.55 -9.77 3.16
C ASP A 288 -21.01 -10.01 1.71
N GLY A 289 -20.05 -10.04 0.77
CA GLY A 289 -20.29 -10.25 -0.66
C GLY A 289 -20.51 -8.95 -1.45
N SER A 290 -20.56 -7.80 -0.79
CA SER A 290 -20.50 -6.49 -1.43
C SER A 290 -19.05 -6.10 -1.72
N ASP A 291 -18.86 -5.04 -2.52
CA ASP A 291 -17.53 -4.46 -2.73
C ASP A 291 -16.94 -3.98 -1.41
N ILE A 292 -15.69 -4.33 -1.14
CA ILE A 292 -14.97 -3.79 0.01
C ILE A 292 -14.42 -2.44 -0.40
N ILE A 293 -14.82 -1.38 0.31
CA ILE A 293 -14.44 0.00 0.01
C ILE A 293 -13.82 0.63 1.25
N PHE A 294 -12.58 1.08 1.14
CA PHE A 294 -11.89 1.77 2.22
C PHE A 294 -11.00 2.91 1.70
N ARG A 295 -10.63 3.83 2.58
CA ARG A 295 -9.79 4.98 2.29
C ARG A 295 -8.59 5.03 3.22
N ALA A 296 -7.46 5.50 2.68
CA ALA A 296 -6.19 5.68 3.40
C ALA A 296 -5.69 7.11 3.26
N ALA A 297 -5.48 7.81 4.37
CA ALA A 297 -4.91 9.15 4.39
C ALA A 297 -3.39 9.09 4.40
N VAL A 298 -2.76 9.74 3.43
CA VAL A 298 -1.31 9.81 3.23
C VAL A 298 -0.83 11.22 3.54
N LYS A 299 0.06 11.37 4.53
CA LYS A 299 0.63 12.68 4.88
C LYS A 299 1.57 13.21 3.79
N PRO A 300 1.79 14.53 3.71
CA PRO A 300 2.82 15.12 2.86
C PRO A 300 4.20 14.53 3.13
N THR A 301 5.07 14.53 2.13
CA THR A 301 6.48 14.12 2.27
C THR A 301 7.20 15.10 3.21
N PRO A 302 7.85 14.62 4.30
CA PRO A 302 8.48 15.53 5.24
C PRO A 302 9.81 16.13 4.77
N SER A 303 10.42 15.55 3.73
CA SER A 303 11.63 16.10 3.11
C SER A 303 11.27 17.23 2.15
N ILE A 304 11.27 18.46 2.64
CA ILE A 304 11.00 19.67 1.85
C ILE A 304 12.19 20.62 1.85
N ALA A 305 12.27 21.45 0.84
CA ALA A 305 13.34 22.45 0.71
C ALA A 305 12.99 23.80 1.37
N ALA A 306 11.78 23.97 1.90
CA ALA A 306 11.46 25.06 2.79
C ALA A 306 12.26 24.96 4.11
N VAL A 307 12.55 26.11 4.73
CA VAL A 307 13.25 26.14 6.04
C VAL A 307 12.38 25.53 7.11
N GLN A 308 12.96 24.66 7.93
CA GLN A 308 12.30 23.96 9.02
C GLN A 308 13.11 24.08 10.31
N GLN A 309 12.43 24.20 11.44
CA GLN A 309 13.02 24.17 12.76
C GLN A 309 13.27 22.70 13.20
N THR A 310 14.40 22.43 13.83
CA THR A 310 14.74 21.13 14.39
C THR A 310 15.85 21.27 15.44
N VAL A 311 16.34 20.12 15.93
CA VAL A 311 17.47 20.06 16.87
C VAL A 311 18.61 19.23 16.28
N ASN A 312 19.84 19.62 16.61
CA ASN A 312 21.01 18.80 16.33
C ASN A 312 21.24 17.74 17.43
N LYS A 313 22.21 16.85 17.22
CA LYS A 313 22.57 15.81 18.20
C LYS A 313 23.19 16.34 19.49
N SER A 314 23.62 17.61 19.54
CA SER A 314 24.14 18.28 20.74
C SER A 314 23.04 18.93 21.58
N GLY A 315 21.74 18.84 21.13
CA GLY A 315 20.59 19.40 21.85
C GLY A 315 20.37 20.88 21.60
N GLU A 316 20.88 21.42 20.50
CA GLU A 316 20.73 22.84 20.14
C GLU A 316 19.63 22.98 19.05
N ASP A 317 18.76 24.00 19.18
CA ASP A 317 17.79 24.37 18.17
C ASP A 317 18.51 24.93 16.95
N ILE A 318 18.14 24.43 15.76
CA ILE A 318 18.72 24.83 14.49
C ILE A 318 17.65 24.98 13.39
N GLU A 319 17.96 25.75 12.38
CA GLU A 319 17.20 25.81 11.14
C GLU A 319 17.87 24.97 10.07
N ILE A 320 17.06 24.20 9.36
CA ILE A 320 17.54 23.37 8.24
C ILE A 320 16.70 23.59 7.00
N SER A 321 17.30 23.33 5.84
CA SER A 321 16.62 23.14 4.57
C SER A 321 17.11 21.84 3.98
N ILE A 322 16.22 20.88 3.77
CA ILE A 322 16.61 19.57 3.28
C ILE A 322 16.89 19.66 1.78
N LYS A 323 18.19 19.60 1.43
CA LYS A 323 18.63 19.55 0.03
C LYS A 323 18.56 18.11 -0.48
N GLY A 324 18.13 17.90 -1.72
CA GLY A 324 18.11 16.58 -2.32
C GLY A 324 16.98 16.39 -3.34
N ARG A 325 16.88 15.17 -3.87
CA ARG A 325 15.86 14.77 -4.86
C ARG A 325 14.68 14.12 -4.13
N HIS A 326 13.80 14.93 -3.59
CA HIS A 326 12.63 14.46 -2.83
C HIS A 326 11.39 14.41 -3.73
N ASP A 327 10.45 13.51 -3.38
CA ASP A 327 9.13 13.49 -4.00
C ASP A 327 8.27 14.61 -3.39
N PRO A 328 7.84 15.63 -4.15
CA PRO A 328 6.89 16.62 -3.63
C PRO A 328 5.52 16.00 -3.35
N MET A 329 5.25 14.83 -3.92
CA MET A 329 4.01 14.08 -3.71
C MET A 329 4.27 12.58 -3.86
N ILE A 330 3.87 11.80 -2.85
CA ILE A 330 4.03 10.33 -2.86
C ILE A 330 2.73 9.58 -3.11
N VAL A 331 1.59 10.28 -3.09
CA VAL A 331 0.25 9.66 -3.21
C VAL A 331 0.12 8.76 -4.45
N PRO A 332 0.49 9.19 -5.68
CA PRO A 332 0.36 8.34 -6.85
C PRO A 332 1.17 7.03 -6.74
N ARG A 333 2.36 7.09 -6.16
CA ARG A 333 3.22 5.92 -5.96
C ARG A 333 2.71 5.00 -4.84
N ALA A 334 1.97 5.55 -3.87
CA ALA A 334 1.39 4.79 -2.77
C ALA A 334 0.14 4.00 -3.21
N VAL A 335 -0.54 4.38 -4.29
CA VAL A 335 -1.72 3.69 -4.82
C VAL A 335 -1.45 2.19 -5.01
N VAL A 336 -0.42 1.83 -5.75
CA VAL A 336 -0.08 0.41 -6.00
C VAL A 336 0.40 -0.31 -4.73
N VAL A 337 0.93 0.41 -3.75
CA VAL A 337 1.33 -0.18 -2.46
C VAL A 337 0.08 -0.53 -1.63
N VAL A 338 -0.95 0.31 -1.66
CA VAL A 338 -2.25 0.01 -1.03
C VAL A 338 -2.88 -1.22 -1.68
N GLU A 339 -2.92 -1.29 -3.02
CA GLU A 339 -3.40 -2.49 -3.73
C GLU A 339 -2.64 -3.75 -3.30
N ALA A 340 -1.31 -3.68 -3.25
CA ALA A 340 -0.46 -4.80 -2.89
C ALA A 340 -0.72 -5.30 -1.46
N MET A 341 -0.79 -4.39 -0.49
CA MET A 341 -1.07 -4.75 0.91
C MET A 341 -2.48 -5.30 1.10
N THR A 342 -3.45 -4.79 0.33
CA THR A 342 -4.82 -5.33 0.28
C THR A 342 -4.80 -6.76 -0.24
N ALA A 343 -4.16 -7.01 -1.38
CA ALA A 343 -4.09 -8.35 -1.97
C ALA A 343 -3.43 -9.37 -1.03
N LEU A 344 -2.33 -8.99 -0.38
CA LEU A 344 -1.65 -9.84 0.61
C LEU A 344 -2.58 -10.22 1.76
N THR A 345 -3.34 -9.25 2.29
CA THR A 345 -4.29 -9.47 3.38
C THR A 345 -5.42 -10.40 2.95
N LEU A 346 -6.00 -10.15 1.79
CA LEU A 346 -7.13 -10.94 1.29
C LEU A 346 -6.74 -12.39 1.02
N VAL A 347 -5.59 -12.63 0.37
CA VAL A 347 -5.12 -14.00 0.10
C VAL A 347 -4.85 -14.76 1.40
N ASP A 348 -4.16 -14.13 2.36
CA ASP A 348 -3.89 -14.75 3.66
C ASP A 348 -5.19 -15.16 4.36
N MET A 349 -6.18 -14.27 4.41
CA MET A 349 -7.47 -14.54 5.07
C MET A 349 -8.35 -15.53 4.29
N ILE A 350 -8.32 -15.51 2.94
CA ILE A 350 -9.03 -16.48 2.11
C ILE A 350 -8.49 -17.90 2.35
N LEU A 351 -7.16 -18.05 2.37
CA LEU A 351 -6.53 -19.35 2.64
C LEU A 351 -6.85 -19.85 4.07
N GLY A 352 -6.87 -18.95 5.06
CA GLY A 352 -7.34 -19.27 6.41
C GLY A 352 -8.78 -19.74 6.46
N ASN A 353 -9.67 -19.11 5.68
CA ASN A 353 -11.10 -19.45 5.64
C ASN A 353 -11.40 -20.83 5.03
N MET A 354 -10.48 -21.46 4.31
CA MET A 354 -10.69 -22.78 3.69
C MET A 354 -11.04 -23.87 4.72
N THR A 355 -10.52 -23.75 5.94
CA THR A 355 -10.71 -24.72 7.01
C THR A 355 -11.84 -24.40 7.99
N SER A 356 -12.61 -23.33 7.73
CA SER A 356 -13.65 -22.85 8.66
C SER A 356 -14.89 -23.74 8.72
N ARG A 357 -15.08 -24.66 7.75
CA ARG A 357 -16.24 -25.55 7.68
C ARG A 357 -15.82 -26.98 7.44
N ILE A 358 -16.35 -27.89 8.28
CA ILE A 358 -16.00 -29.32 8.21
C ILE A 358 -16.46 -29.97 6.90
N ASP A 359 -17.63 -29.57 6.36
CA ASP A 359 -18.12 -30.08 5.08
C ASP A 359 -17.15 -29.76 3.92
N ARG A 360 -16.58 -28.56 3.88
CA ARG A 360 -15.58 -28.19 2.86
C ARG A 360 -14.30 -29.05 2.97
N ILE A 361 -13.85 -29.32 4.19
CA ILE A 361 -12.68 -30.19 4.44
C ILE A 361 -12.98 -31.61 3.96
N VAL A 362 -14.17 -32.14 4.33
CA VAL A 362 -14.62 -33.47 3.92
C VAL A 362 -14.71 -33.56 2.39
N ASP A 363 -15.33 -32.58 1.71
CA ASP A 363 -15.47 -32.59 0.27
C ASP A 363 -14.12 -32.52 -0.47
N PHE A 364 -13.15 -31.77 0.09
CA PHE A 364 -11.80 -31.71 -0.45
C PHE A 364 -11.06 -33.05 -0.43
N TYR A 365 -11.23 -33.83 0.64
CA TYR A 365 -10.52 -35.11 0.83
C TYR A 365 -11.32 -36.36 0.41
N LYS A 366 -12.59 -36.23 0.05
CA LYS A 366 -13.43 -37.34 -0.44
C LYS A 366 -13.27 -37.64 -1.95
N ARG A 367 -12.19 -37.21 -2.59
CA ARG A 367 -11.93 -37.49 -4.01
C ARG A 367 -11.49 -38.91 -4.23
#